data_f44cbb526e28eb4efdd0b6c12ce1d343
#
_entry.id   f44cbb526e28eb4efdd0b6c12ce1d343
#
_cell.length_a   1.000
_cell.length_b   1.000
_cell.length_c   1.000
_cell.angle_alpha   90.00
_cell.angle_beta   90.00
_cell.angle_gamma   90.00
#
_symmetry.space_group_name_H-M   'P 1'
#
loop_
_entity.id
_entity.type
_entity.pdbx_description
1 polymer ?
#
loop_
_entity_poly.entity_id
_entity_poly.type
_entity_poly.pdbx_seq_one_letter_code
_entity_poly.pdbx_strand_id
1 'polypeptide(L)'
;HGGSDDLDGLFLVKEGRMRAYIVSETGKEITLYRLLERDICIFSASCMLRNISFEILVEAEKDTEAFLIPSSVYQDLLKNSIHVSDYTNQLMSSRFSDVMWIMEQVLFMSFDKRLALFLLEQSNIEGSNRLLITHETIAKHMGTAREVVTRMLKYFAAEGIVELFRGGILLKDTDKLTRMTN
;
A
#
# COMPACT_ATOMS: atom_id res chain seq x y z
N HIS A 1 0.79 14.34 2.03
CA HIS A 1 1.97 15.10 2.49
C HIS A 1 3.20 14.51 1.81
N GLY A 2 3.92 15.29 1.09
CA GLY A 2 5.22 15.00 0.50
C GLY A 2 6.15 16.14 0.85
N GLY A 3 7.33 15.80 1.33
CA GLY A 3 8.38 16.78 1.61
C GLY A 3 8.71 16.97 3.09
N SER A 4 9.97 17.23 3.32
CA SER A 4 10.67 17.19 4.60
C SER A 4 10.29 18.28 5.61
N ASP A 5 9.37 19.20 5.31
CA ASP A 5 9.20 20.42 6.10
C ASP A 5 7.91 20.52 6.93
N ASP A 6 6.90 19.64 6.74
CA ASP A 6 5.58 19.87 7.33
C ASP A 6 5.21 18.98 8.53
N LEU A 7 5.86 17.84 8.76
CA LEU A 7 5.53 16.98 9.90
C LEU A 7 6.78 16.28 10.44
N ASP A 8 7.34 16.84 11.50
CA ASP A 8 8.51 16.27 12.19
C ASP A 8 8.10 15.16 13.18
N GLY A 9 7.59 14.03 12.63
CA GLY A 9 7.19 12.92 13.50
C GLY A 9 6.71 11.68 12.77
N LEU A 10 6.48 10.62 13.56
CA LEU A 10 5.95 9.34 13.10
C LEU A 10 4.44 9.30 13.34
N PHE A 11 3.69 8.78 12.37
CA PHE A 11 2.28 8.50 12.54
C PHE A 11 2.05 7.10 13.12
N LEU A 12 1.31 7.02 14.21
CA LEU A 12 0.71 5.79 14.71
C LEU A 12 -0.78 5.82 14.37
N VAL A 13 -1.22 4.94 13.48
CA VAL A 13 -2.63 4.86 13.06
C VAL A 13 -3.47 4.33 14.20
N LYS A 14 -4.45 5.12 14.65
CA LYS A 14 -5.43 4.73 15.67
C LYS A 14 -6.63 4.04 15.03
N GLU A 15 -7.14 4.63 13.96
CA GLU A 15 -8.30 4.16 13.23
C GLU A 15 -8.19 4.60 11.76
N GLY A 16 -8.77 3.83 10.84
CA GLY A 16 -8.75 4.15 9.41
C GLY A 16 -7.68 3.38 8.64
N ARG A 17 -7.22 3.97 7.54
CA ARG A 17 -6.21 3.35 6.67
C ARG A 17 -5.43 4.39 5.89
N MET A 18 -4.12 4.23 5.86
CA MET A 18 -3.22 5.03 5.03
C MET A 18 -2.46 4.14 4.05
N ARG A 19 -1.92 4.72 2.99
CA ARG A 19 -0.97 4.07 2.09
C ARG A 19 0.33 4.86 2.01
N ALA A 20 1.44 4.14 1.90
CA ALA A 20 2.73 4.67 1.52
C ALA A 20 2.99 4.33 0.05
N TYR A 21 3.37 5.31 -0.75
CA TYR A 21 3.53 5.16 -2.19
C TYR A 21 4.65 6.04 -2.73
N ILE A 22 5.11 5.71 -3.92
CA ILE A 22 6.05 6.51 -4.70
C ILE A 22 5.38 6.98 -5.98
N VAL A 23 5.89 8.08 -6.54
CA VAL A 23 5.42 8.67 -7.80
C VAL A 23 6.56 8.73 -8.80
N SER A 24 6.32 8.26 -10.01
CA SER A 24 7.28 8.40 -11.12
C SER A 24 7.29 9.83 -11.66
N GLU A 25 8.32 10.20 -12.45
CA GLU A 25 8.39 11.48 -13.16
C GLU A 25 7.17 11.73 -14.08
N THR A 26 6.52 10.67 -14.54
CA THR A 26 5.31 10.75 -15.38
C THR A 26 4.01 10.79 -14.58
N GLY A 27 4.09 10.89 -13.25
CA GLY A 27 2.92 10.97 -12.37
C GLY A 27 2.23 9.62 -12.09
N LYS A 28 2.85 8.48 -12.46
CA LYS A 28 2.32 7.17 -12.09
C LYS A 28 2.68 6.85 -10.65
N GLU A 29 1.68 6.44 -9.89
CA GLU A 29 1.82 6.04 -8.50
C GLU A 29 1.94 4.51 -8.38
N ILE A 30 2.69 4.03 -7.40
CA ILE A 30 2.68 2.63 -6.97
C ILE A 30 2.66 2.57 -5.44
N THR A 31 1.70 1.85 -4.89
CA THR A 31 1.62 1.64 -3.44
C THR A 31 2.68 0.61 -3.02
N LEU A 32 3.48 0.98 -2.04
CA LEU A 32 4.51 0.12 -1.46
C LEU A 32 3.92 -0.77 -0.36
N TYR A 33 3.12 -0.17 0.53
CA TYR A 33 2.41 -0.89 1.59
C TYR A 33 1.27 -0.02 2.15
N ARG A 34 0.39 -0.65 2.90
CA ARG A 34 -0.68 0.02 3.65
C ARG A 34 -0.37 0.03 5.13
N LEU A 35 -0.95 1.01 5.80
CA LEU A 35 -0.90 1.18 7.25
C LEU A 35 -2.34 1.04 7.75
N LEU A 36 -2.54 0.04 8.57
CA LEU A 36 -3.80 -0.27 9.23
C LEU A 36 -3.74 0.16 10.71
N GLU A 37 -4.80 -0.10 11.46
CA GLU A 37 -4.85 0.16 12.88
C GLU A 37 -3.63 -0.43 13.62
N ARG A 38 -2.99 0.38 14.45
CA ARG A 38 -1.76 0.11 15.23
C ARG A 38 -0.46 0.06 14.42
N ASP A 39 -0.51 0.31 13.11
CA ASP A 39 0.71 0.44 12.32
C ASP A 39 1.37 1.80 12.56
N ILE A 40 2.71 1.79 12.57
CA ILE A 40 3.53 2.99 12.62
C ILE A 40 4.12 3.29 11.25
N CYS A 41 3.93 4.52 10.78
CA CYS A 41 4.60 5.02 9.58
C CYS A 41 5.97 5.60 9.94
N ILE A 42 7.03 4.84 9.72
CA ILE A 42 8.41 5.29 9.95
C ILE A 42 8.93 6.22 8.85
N PHE A 43 8.34 6.18 7.65
CA PHE A 43 8.76 7.04 6.53
C PHE A 43 8.17 8.45 6.59
N SER A 44 7.26 8.73 7.53
CA SER A 44 6.77 10.08 7.78
C SER A 44 7.80 10.96 8.54
N ALA A 45 8.82 10.35 9.12
CA ALA A 45 9.88 11.07 9.83
C ALA A 45 11.15 11.12 8.97
N SER A 46 11.40 12.24 8.33
CA SER A 46 12.60 12.51 7.52
C SER A 46 13.92 12.31 8.29
N CYS A 47 13.89 12.43 9.61
CA CYS A 47 15.05 12.27 10.48
C CYS A 47 15.54 10.81 10.63
N MET A 48 14.69 9.82 10.31
CA MET A 48 15.04 8.40 10.45
C MET A 48 15.81 7.86 9.23
N LEU A 49 15.70 8.51 8.09
CA LEU A 49 16.13 7.97 6.80
C LEU A 49 17.04 8.95 6.04
N ARG A 50 18.09 9.41 6.70
CA ARG A 50 19.03 10.47 6.20
C ARG A 50 19.68 10.18 4.84
N ASN A 51 19.61 8.96 4.31
CA ASN A 51 20.29 8.54 3.09
C ASN A 51 19.34 7.96 2.02
N ILE A 52 18.02 8.18 2.12
CA ILE A 52 17.09 7.76 1.08
C ILE A 52 16.99 8.84 0.02
N SER A 53 17.31 8.47 -1.22
CA SER A 53 17.29 9.36 -2.40
C SER A 53 15.94 9.40 -3.13
N PHE A 54 14.89 8.75 -2.60
CA PHE A 54 13.56 8.75 -3.19
C PHE A 54 12.52 9.23 -2.17
N GLU A 55 11.50 9.89 -2.68
CA GLU A 55 10.42 10.45 -1.87
C GLU A 55 9.31 9.41 -1.71
N ILE A 56 8.98 9.09 -0.44
CA ILE A 56 7.81 8.28 -0.10
C ILE A 56 6.71 9.22 0.37
N LEU A 57 5.58 9.17 -0.32
CA LEU A 57 4.39 9.91 0.01
C LEU A 57 3.45 9.05 0.86
N VAL A 58 2.72 9.69 1.77
CA VAL A 58 1.74 9.02 2.62
C VAL A 58 0.41 9.75 2.50
N GLU A 59 -0.67 9.01 2.23
CA GLU A 59 -2.02 9.56 2.18
C GLU A 59 -3.03 8.66 2.87
N ALA A 60 -4.12 9.23 3.36
CA ALA A 60 -5.25 8.51 3.91
C ALA A 60 -6.12 7.93 2.77
N GLU A 61 -6.37 6.61 2.79
CA GLU A 61 -7.33 5.95 1.88
C GLU A 61 -8.77 5.99 2.41
N LYS A 62 -8.93 6.17 3.72
CA LYS A 62 -10.21 6.35 4.44
C LYS A 62 -10.04 7.45 5.48
N ASP A 63 -11.14 7.92 6.06
CA ASP A 63 -11.09 8.78 7.23
C ASP A 63 -10.20 8.12 8.27
N THR A 64 -9.14 8.83 8.70
CA THR A 64 -8.07 8.28 9.51
C THR A 64 -7.78 9.17 10.69
N GLU A 65 -7.76 8.58 11.88
CA GLU A 65 -7.24 9.18 13.08
C GLU A 65 -5.87 8.58 13.41
N ALA A 66 -4.87 9.42 13.62
CA ALA A 66 -3.52 8.99 13.94
C ALA A 66 -2.91 9.85 15.03
N PHE A 67 -2.06 9.25 15.85
CA PHE A 67 -1.19 9.99 16.76
C PHE A 67 0.08 10.41 16.05
N LEU A 68 0.49 11.64 16.23
CA LEU A 68 1.82 12.12 15.80
C LEU A 68 2.79 11.97 16.98
N ILE A 69 3.82 11.15 16.79
CA ILE A 69 4.92 11.00 17.73
C ILE A 69 6.05 11.90 17.24
N PRO A 70 6.40 12.99 17.96
CA PRO A 70 7.48 13.87 17.53
C PRO A 70 8.80 13.11 17.32
N SER A 71 9.56 13.47 16.28
CA SER A 71 10.83 12.82 15.93
C SER A 71 11.83 12.83 17.08
N SER A 72 11.90 13.95 17.83
CA SER A 72 12.80 14.07 18.98
C SER A 72 12.46 13.06 20.07
N VAL A 73 11.16 12.89 20.37
CA VAL A 73 10.69 11.91 21.38
C VAL A 73 11.04 10.48 20.95
N TYR A 74 10.79 10.15 19.68
CA TYR A 74 11.08 8.81 19.18
C TYR A 74 12.59 8.51 19.15
N GLN A 75 13.42 9.48 18.78
CA GLN A 75 14.87 9.36 18.82
C GLN A 75 15.41 9.13 20.25
N ASP A 76 14.86 9.81 21.24
CA ASP A 76 15.22 9.59 22.63
C ASP A 76 14.81 8.19 23.11
N LEU A 77 13.62 7.72 22.70
CA LEU A 77 13.19 6.35 23.00
C LEU A 77 14.11 5.31 22.34
N LEU A 78 14.51 5.52 21.09
CA LEU A 78 15.47 4.65 20.39
C LEU A 78 16.81 4.53 21.10
N LYS A 79 17.32 5.62 21.67
CA LYS A 79 18.62 5.64 22.39
C LYS A 79 18.55 4.98 23.74
N ASN A 80 17.40 5.08 24.41
CA ASN A 80 17.25 4.72 25.82
C ASN A 80 16.46 3.43 26.06
N SER A 81 15.85 2.82 25.01
CA SER A 81 15.07 1.60 25.14
C SER A 81 15.46 0.59 24.06
N ILE A 82 16.05 -0.51 24.51
CA ILE A 82 16.37 -1.65 23.62
C ILE A 82 15.10 -2.22 22.96
N HIS A 83 13.99 -2.23 23.65
CA HIS A 83 12.72 -2.74 23.09
C HIS A 83 12.20 -1.87 21.94
N VAL A 84 12.32 -0.54 22.04
CA VAL A 84 11.95 0.37 20.95
C VAL A 84 12.90 0.22 19.77
N SER A 85 14.20 0.06 20.03
CA SER A 85 15.20 -0.19 18.99
C SER A 85 14.94 -1.51 18.26
N ASP A 86 14.70 -2.61 18.98
CA ASP A 86 14.39 -3.92 18.41
C ASP A 86 13.09 -3.89 17.60
N TYR A 87 12.04 -3.27 18.13
CA TYR A 87 10.79 -3.08 17.40
C TYR A 87 10.99 -2.30 16.10
N THR A 88 11.76 -1.22 16.15
CA THR A 88 12.06 -0.40 14.95
C THR A 88 12.82 -1.21 13.91
N ASN A 89 13.81 -2.01 14.31
CA ASN A 89 14.55 -2.89 13.41
C ASN A 89 13.65 -3.95 12.76
N GLN A 90 12.73 -4.54 13.52
CA GLN A 90 11.75 -5.49 12.98
C GLN A 90 10.80 -4.82 11.99
N LEU A 91 10.32 -3.61 12.31
CA LEU A 91 9.46 -2.83 11.44
C LEU A 91 10.19 -2.47 10.14
N MET A 92 11.44 -2.01 10.20
CA MET A 92 12.27 -1.73 9.02
C MET A 92 12.46 -2.97 8.15
N SER A 93 12.74 -4.12 8.75
CA SER A 93 12.89 -5.39 8.03
C SER A 93 11.59 -5.81 7.33
N SER A 94 10.44 -5.62 8.00
CA SER A 94 9.13 -5.88 7.39
C SER A 94 8.89 -4.95 6.19
N ARG A 95 9.12 -3.65 6.33
CA ARG A 95 8.94 -2.68 5.23
C ARG A 95 9.89 -2.93 4.06
N PHE A 96 11.12 -3.35 4.34
CA PHE A 96 12.04 -3.79 3.28
C PHE A 96 11.48 -5.01 2.53
N SER A 97 10.94 -6.00 3.24
CA SER A 97 10.31 -7.16 2.62
C SER A 97 9.10 -6.80 1.78
N ASP A 98 8.25 -5.88 2.25
CA ASP A 98 7.10 -5.38 1.48
C ASP A 98 7.54 -4.75 0.15
N VAL A 99 8.58 -3.91 0.18
CA VAL A 99 9.13 -3.27 -1.03
C VAL A 99 9.77 -4.28 -1.97
N MET A 100 10.53 -5.24 -1.44
CA MET A 100 11.13 -6.33 -2.24
C MET A 100 10.06 -7.19 -2.91
N TRP A 101 8.96 -7.48 -2.21
CA TRP A 101 7.82 -8.20 -2.78
C TRP A 101 7.16 -7.44 -3.93
N ILE A 102 6.95 -6.12 -3.79
CA ILE A 102 6.43 -5.29 -4.89
C ILE A 102 7.39 -5.29 -6.08
N MET A 103 8.70 -5.18 -5.83
CA MET A 103 9.72 -5.22 -6.86
C MET A 103 9.68 -6.57 -7.62
N GLU A 104 9.60 -7.70 -6.91
CA GLU A 104 9.46 -9.03 -7.50
C GLU A 104 8.22 -9.13 -8.39
N GLN A 105 7.06 -8.66 -7.90
CA GLN A 105 5.83 -8.63 -8.68
C GLN A 105 5.98 -7.82 -9.96
N VAL A 106 6.59 -6.63 -9.88
CA VAL A 106 6.73 -5.73 -11.04
C VAL A 106 7.69 -6.31 -12.09
N LEU A 107 8.77 -6.97 -11.65
CA LEU A 107 9.80 -7.50 -12.53
C LEU A 107 9.43 -8.86 -13.15
N PHE A 108 8.74 -9.73 -12.42
CA PHE A 108 8.61 -11.13 -12.80
C PHE A 108 7.17 -11.62 -12.97
N MET A 109 6.16 -10.90 -12.45
CA MET A 109 4.77 -11.30 -12.61
C MET A 109 4.08 -10.57 -13.75
N SER A 110 3.28 -11.32 -14.52
CA SER A 110 2.39 -10.74 -15.52
C SER A 110 1.30 -9.88 -14.88
N PHE A 111 0.75 -8.94 -15.62
CA PHE A 111 -0.22 -7.98 -15.08
C PHE A 111 -1.51 -8.65 -14.58
N ASP A 112 -1.99 -9.70 -15.23
CA ASP A 112 -3.15 -10.47 -14.82
C ASP A 112 -2.95 -11.15 -13.45
N LYS A 113 -1.78 -11.77 -13.22
CA LYS A 113 -1.42 -12.32 -11.90
C LYS A 113 -1.38 -11.24 -10.82
N ARG A 114 -0.73 -10.10 -11.11
CA ARG A 114 -0.66 -8.96 -10.18
C ARG A 114 -2.03 -8.39 -9.85
N LEU A 115 -2.90 -8.27 -10.86
CA LEU A 115 -4.27 -7.80 -10.65
C LEU A 115 -5.09 -8.80 -9.82
N ALA A 116 -4.92 -10.10 -10.06
CA ALA A 116 -5.59 -11.14 -9.26
C ALA A 116 -5.16 -11.07 -7.79
N LEU A 117 -3.85 -10.95 -7.51
CA LEU A 117 -3.31 -10.73 -6.15
C LEU A 117 -3.91 -9.49 -5.50
N PHE A 118 -3.89 -8.37 -6.19
CA PHE A 118 -4.43 -7.10 -5.68
C PHE A 118 -5.92 -7.22 -5.31
N LEU A 119 -6.72 -7.87 -6.15
CA LEU A 119 -8.15 -8.05 -5.89
C LEU A 119 -8.42 -8.94 -4.67
N LEU A 120 -7.64 -10.02 -4.52
CA LEU A 120 -7.72 -10.90 -3.34
C LEU A 120 -7.30 -10.18 -2.07
N GLU A 121 -6.20 -9.46 -2.10
CA GLU A 121 -5.72 -8.63 -0.99
C GLU A 121 -6.76 -7.58 -0.60
N GLN A 122 -7.31 -6.87 -1.58
CA GLN A 122 -8.36 -5.88 -1.35
C GLN A 122 -9.61 -6.50 -0.71
N SER A 123 -10.01 -7.70 -1.15
CA SER A 123 -11.12 -8.46 -0.56
C SER A 123 -10.85 -8.81 0.90
N ASN A 124 -9.64 -9.24 1.23
CA ASN A 124 -9.23 -9.54 2.61
C ASN A 124 -9.27 -8.29 3.51
N ILE A 125 -8.72 -7.17 3.02
CA ILE A 125 -8.70 -5.89 3.75
C ILE A 125 -10.12 -5.36 4.02
N GLU A 126 -11.02 -5.46 3.03
CA GLU A 126 -12.40 -4.99 3.17
C GLU A 126 -13.33 -6.02 3.86
N GLY A 127 -12.87 -7.26 4.05
CA GLY A 127 -13.69 -8.37 4.56
C GLY A 127 -14.88 -8.69 3.66
N SER A 128 -14.77 -8.39 2.35
CA SER A 128 -15.88 -8.49 1.38
C SER A 128 -15.39 -8.75 -0.03
N ASN A 129 -16.11 -9.65 -0.73
CA ASN A 129 -15.89 -9.86 -2.17
C ASN A 129 -16.47 -8.73 -3.04
N ARG A 130 -17.28 -7.82 -2.45
CA ARG A 130 -17.82 -6.65 -3.12
C ARG A 130 -16.95 -5.45 -2.87
N LEU A 131 -16.09 -5.13 -3.82
CA LEU A 131 -15.09 -4.07 -3.72
C LEU A 131 -15.63 -2.76 -4.30
N LEU A 132 -15.73 -1.72 -3.47
CA LEU A 132 -16.09 -0.37 -3.90
C LEU A 132 -14.82 0.40 -4.29
N ILE A 133 -14.23 0.03 -5.42
CA ILE A 133 -12.97 0.59 -5.91
C ILE A 133 -13.08 0.88 -7.41
N THR A 134 -12.51 2.02 -7.83
CA THR A 134 -12.50 2.42 -9.24
C THR A 134 -11.31 1.84 -9.99
N HIS A 135 -11.42 1.72 -11.31
CA HIS A 135 -10.27 1.32 -12.16
C HIS A 135 -9.10 2.30 -12.06
N GLU A 136 -9.39 3.58 -11.83
CA GLU A 136 -8.37 4.61 -11.61
C GLU A 136 -7.61 4.36 -10.31
N THR A 137 -8.33 4.07 -9.22
CA THR A 137 -7.71 3.75 -7.93
C THR A 137 -6.84 2.50 -8.02
N ILE A 138 -7.32 1.45 -8.71
CA ILE A 138 -6.52 0.25 -8.96
C ILE A 138 -5.24 0.59 -9.75
N ALA A 139 -5.36 1.42 -10.79
CA ALA A 139 -4.23 1.83 -11.61
C ALA A 139 -3.15 2.56 -10.79
N LYS A 140 -3.57 3.44 -9.87
CA LYS A 140 -2.69 4.12 -8.92
C LYS A 140 -1.96 3.14 -7.99
N HIS A 141 -2.66 2.17 -7.44
CA HIS A 141 -2.01 1.17 -6.57
C HIS A 141 -0.98 0.32 -7.32
N MET A 142 -1.23 0.02 -8.59
CA MET A 142 -0.45 -0.95 -9.37
C MET A 142 0.62 -0.32 -10.27
N GLY A 143 0.77 1.00 -10.29
CA GLY A 143 1.76 1.69 -11.12
C GLY A 143 1.48 1.58 -12.62
N THR A 144 0.19 1.55 -13.03
CA THR A 144 -0.20 1.33 -14.43
C THR A 144 -1.23 2.36 -14.91
N ALA A 145 -1.57 2.30 -16.21
CA ALA A 145 -2.62 3.14 -16.78
C ALA A 145 -4.02 2.52 -16.54
N ARG A 146 -5.03 3.37 -16.32
CA ARG A 146 -6.44 2.97 -16.15
C ARG A 146 -6.96 2.07 -17.27
N GLU A 147 -6.54 2.33 -18.50
CA GLU A 147 -6.94 1.57 -19.68
C GLU A 147 -6.48 0.11 -19.62
N VAL A 148 -5.27 -0.14 -19.07
CA VAL A 148 -4.73 -1.49 -18.85
C VAL A 148 -5.59 -2.24 -17.84
N VAL A 149 -5.90 -1.61 -16.70
CA VAL A 149 -6.81 -2.17 -15.69
C VAL A 149 -8.18 -2.47 -16.28
N THR A 150 -8.75 -1.50 -17.00
CA THR A 150 -10.07 -1.65 -17.61
C THR A 150 -10.14 -2.83 -18.58
N ARG A 151 -9.12 -2.99 -19.42
CA ARG A 151 -9.03 -4.10 -20.38
C ARG A 151 -8.95 -5.44 -19.66
N MET A 152 -8.11 -5.54 -18.64
CA MET A 152 -7.93 -6.80 -17.89
C MET A 152 -9.18 -7.17 -17.09
N LEU A 153 -9.82 -6.20 -16.44
CA LEU A 153 -11.08 -6.44 -15.72
C LEU A 153 -12.22 -6.86 -16.65
N LYS A 154 -12.30 -6.32 -17.86
CA LYS A 154 -13.25 -6.81 -18.89
C LYS A 154 -12.97 -8.27 -19.29
N TYR A 155 -11.70 -8.63 -19.41
CA TYR A 155 -11.31 -10.02 -19.65
C TYR A 155 -11.73 -10.91 -18.48
N PHE A 156 -11.44 -10.52 -17.23
CA PHE A 156 -11.88 -11.29 -16.05
C PHE A 156 -13.40 -11.42 -15.97
N ALA A 157 -14.13 -10.39 -16.37
CA ALA A 157 -15.59 -10.44 -16.40
C ALA A 157 -16.12 -11.41 -17.48
N ALA A 158 -15.52 -11.43 -18.67
CA ALA A 158 -15.87 -12.37 -19.75
C ALA A 158 -15.58 -13.83 -19.34
N GLU A 159 -14.54 -14.06 -18.54
CA GLU A 159 -14.18 -15.36 -17.97
C GLU A 159 -15.02 -15.75 -16.73
N GLY A 160 -15.97 -14.91 -16.32
CA GLY A 160 -16.82 -15.15 -15.15
C GLY A 160 -16.10 -15.04 -13.80
N ILE A 161 -14.88 -14.53 -13.77
CA ILE A 161 -14.05 -14.40 -12.56
C ILE A 161 -14.57 -13.25 -11.68
N VAL A 162 -14.97 -12.15 -12.31
CA VAL A 162 -15.51 -10.97 -11.65
C VAL A 162 -16.78 -10.49 -12.34
N GLU A 163 -17.58 -9.70 -11.62
CA GLU A 163 -18.71 -8.95 -12.18
C GLU A 163 -18.45 -7.46 -11.97
N LEU A 164 -18.55 -6.67 -13.04
CA LEU A 164 -18.34 -5.23 -12.98
C LEU A 164 -19.68 -4.52 -12.76
N PHE A 165 -19.73 -3.61 -11.80
CA PHE A 165 -20.87 -2.75 -11.57
C PHE A 165 -20.43 -1.28 -11.44
N ARG A 166 -21.37 -0.36 -11.43
CA ARG A 166 -21.04 1.08 -11.33
C ARG A 166 -20.33 1.38 -10.02
N GLY A 167 -19.05 1.76 -10.11
CA GLY A 167 -18.22 2.15 -8.97
C GLY A 167 -17.57 0.97 -8.24
N GLY A 168 -17.60 -0.27 -8.79
CA GLY A 168 -16.99 -1.37 -8.09
C GLY A 168 -16.90 -2.69 -8.88
N ILE A 169 -16.42 -3.71 -8.18
CA ILE A 169 -16.12 -5.03 -8.69
C ILE A 169 -16.63 -6.06 -7.67
N LEU A 170 -17.35 -7.07 -8.14
CA LEU A 170 -17.72 -8.23 -7.33
C LEU A 170 -16.85 -9.42 -7.74
N LEU A 171 -16.11 -9.99 -6.81
CA LEU A 171 -15.34 -11.22 -7.03
C LEU A 171 -16.32 -12.41 -7.02
N LYS A 172 -16.43 -13.11 -8.14
CA LYS A 172 -17.34 -14.25 -8.34
C LYS A 172 -16.64 -15.59 -8.09
N ASP A 173 -15.40 -15.71 -8.53
CA ASP A 173 -14.59 -16.94 -8.43
C ASP A 173 -13.21 -16.60 -7.82
N THR A 174 -13.18 -16.56 -6.49
CA THR A 174 -11.94 -16.32 -5.72
C THR A 174 -10.95 -17.47 -5.84
N ASP A 175 -11.43 -18.71 -6.07
CA ASP A 175 -10.56 -19.87 -6.25
C ASP A 175 -9.82 -19.78 -7.58
N LYS A 176 -10.48 -19.29 -8.65
CA LYS A 176 -9.83 -19.07 -9.93
C LYS A 176 -8.80 -17.95 -9.84
N LEU A 177 -9.11 -16.84 -9.12
CA LEU A 177 -8.14 -15.79 -8.82
C LEU A 177 -6.92 -16.35 -8.08
N THR A 178 -7.12 -17.16 -7.04
CA THR A 178 -6.05 -17.78 -6.26
C THR A 178 -5.18 -18.71 -7.11
N ARG A 179 -5.78 -19.51 -7.98
CA ARG A 179 -5.02 -20.36 -8.93
C ARG A 179 -4.18 -19.56 -9.92
N MET A 180 -4.60 -18.35 -10.28
CA MET A 180 -3.83 -17.47 -11.17
C MET A 180 -2.58 -16.90 -10.50
N THR A 181 -2.55 -16.83 -9.19
CA THR A 181 -1.41 -16.24 -8.44
C THR A 181 -0.29 -17.25 -8.17
N ASN A 182 -0.56 -18.53 -8.32
CA ASN A 182 0.42 -19.62 -8.26
C ASN A 182 1.02 -19.86 -9.66
#